data_f44d54d4f85e2b686b546530eb0fb922
#
_entry.id   f44d54d4f85e2b686b546530eb0fb922
#
_cell.length_a   1.000
_cell.length_b   1.000
_cell.length_c   1.000
_cell.angle_alpha   90.00
_cell.angle_beta   90.00
_cell.angle_gamma   90.00
#
_symmetry.space_group_name_H-M   'P 1'
#
loop_
_entity.id
_entity.type
_entity.pdbx_description
1 polymer ?
#
loop_
_entity_poly.entity_id
_entity_poly.type
_entity_poly.pdbx_seq_one_letter_code
_entity_poly.pdbx_strand_id
1 'polypeptide(L)'
;MRRNRKQQKNREQIELFDNNLAESTANGIGQGTGGGVELLSLLERERALTSEIMERIADYVNLNKAYHQVVVNGGSSGVDGMEIEGLKLWYGKNVKELREALLSERYEVSAVLKVEIPKPAGGRRMLGIPTVKDRLVQQAIHQELSKHYEPYFSESSFGFRPGRNAHQAIEQAVRYIKEGREWVVDIDLEKFFDKINHDRLMQRLSKRVGDKRLLRLIRAFLRAGMMEDGLCEQRIAGTPQGGPLSPLLSNIVLDELDRELERRGHSFCRYADDCNIYVRSRKAGERVMESIVRFIEKRLKLKVNRSKSGVRHCSEVKFLGYTILSGGGIRVAGKSIERFKDKVRAITRRNRGVRFEEVIRELNRIIIGWRNYFRLANRWLSNIEHMDGWIRRKLRCYRLKQCGRKYTIVKFLRSIGCTEQKSWNVAMYSQGWWNMSKKIAVGHAMDVKWFSQMGLESLIRKNVMV
;
A
#
# COMPACT_ATOMS: atom_id res chain seq x y z
N MET A 1 -16.46 7.81 22.51
CA MET A 1 -17.43 8.88 22.18
C MET A 1 -16.91 10.31 22.35
N ARG A 2 -16.22 10.70 23.44
CA ARG A 2 -15.69 12.08 23.61
C ARG A 2 -14.59 12.49 22.62
N ARG A 3 -13.73 11.58 22.17
CA ARG A 3 -12.66 11.85 21.18
C ARG A 3 -13.20 12.17 19.78
N ASN A 4 -14.23 11.46 19.32
CA ASN A 4 -14.86 11.71 18.01
C ASN A 4 -15.58 13.07 17.95
N ARG A 5 -16.25 13.48 19.03
CA ARG A 5 -16.92 14.81 19.09
C ARG A 5 -15.94 15.98 19.02
N LYS A 6 -14.75 15.84 19.61
CA LYS A 6 -13.71 16.87 19.55
C LYS A 6 -13.07 16.99 18.17
N GLN A 7 -12.90 15.85 17.50
CA GLN A 7 -12.41 15.81 16.11
C GLN A 7 -13.45 16.35 15.13
N GLN A 8 -14.74 16.07 15.35
CA GLN A 8 -15.82 16.56 14.52
C GLN A 8 -16.01 18.08 14.67
N LYS A 9 -15.93 18.61 15.88
CA LYS A 9 -15.97 20.08 16.14
C LYS A 9 -14.78 20.82 15.52
N ASN A 10 -13.57 20.26 15.60
CA ASN A 10 -12.41 20.85 14.93
C ASN A 10 -12.55 20.81 13.40
N ARG A 11 -13.22 19.80 12.85
CA ARG A 11 -13.49 19.68 11.42
C ARG A 11 -14.50 20.71 10.93
N GLU A 12 -15.63 20.84 11.61
CA GLU A 12 -16.64 21.84 11.27
C GLU A 12 -16.06 23.27 11.30
N GLN A 13 -15.14 23.55 12.23
CA GLN A 13 -14.41 24.81 12.24
C GLN A 13 -13.45 24.96 11.05
N ILE A 14 -12.80 23.89 10.60
CA ILE A 14 -11.87 23.92 9.47
C ILE A 14 -12.63 24.03 8.14
N GLU A 15 -13.77 23.34 7.99
CA GLU A 15 -14.62 23.43 6.80
C GLU A 15 -15.24 24.82 6.61
N LEU A 16 -15.71 25.43 7.69
CA LEU A 16 -16.13 26.84 7.71
C LEU A 16 -15.00 27.77 7.25
N PHE A 17 -13.81 27.38 7.53
CA PHE A 17 -12.59 28.12 7.32
C PHE A 17 -12.08 28.03 5.88
N ASP A 18 -12.02 26.82 5.31
CA ASP A 18 -11.65 26.58 3.91
C ASP A 18 -12.71 27.16 2.95
N ASN A 19 -14.00 27.19 3.34
CA ASN A 19 -15.09 27.83 2.60
C ASN A 19 -14.94 29.35 2.58
N ASN A 20 -14.61 30.00 3.70
CA ASN A 20 -14.37 31.44 3.77
C ASN A 20 -13.12 31.86 2.96
N LEU A 21 -12.11 30.97 2.84
CA LEU A 21 -10.93 31.23 2.01
C LEU A 21 -11.25 31.15 0.51
N ALA A 22 -12.16 30.23 0.12
CA ALA A 22 -12.61 30.10 -1.27
C ALA A 22 -13.46 31.32 -1.69
N GLU A 23 -14.30 31.82 -0.80
CA GLU A 23 -15.11 33.02 -1.06
C GLU A 23 -14.27 34.30 -1.11
N SER A 24 -13.25 34.43 -0.26
CA SER A 24 -12.37 35.62 -0.26
C SER A 24 -11.44 35.69 -1.47
N THR A 25 -11.14 34.54 -2.11
CA THR A 25 -10.37 34.51 -3.37
C THR A 25 -11.21 34.63 -4.64
N ALA A 26 -12.52 34.43 -4.55
CA ALA A 26 -13.46 34.55 -5.67
C ALA A 26 -14.00 35.99 -5.84
N ASN A 27 -14.10 36.76 -4.76
CA ASN A 27 -14.53 38.14 -4.78
C ASN A 27 -13.34 39.08 -4.57
N GLY A 28 -12.69 39.42 -5.66
CA GLY A 28 -11.75 40.53 -5.67
C GLY A 28 -12.47 41.83 -5.36
N ILE A 29 -11.95 42.58 -4.38
CA ILE A 29 -12.29 43.97 -4.04
C ILE A 29 -13.65 44.16 -3.31
N GLY A 30 -13.58 44.22 -1.99
CA GLY A 30 -14.66 44.75 -1.17
C GLY A 30 -14.62 44.29 0.28
N GLN A 31 -14.10 45.09 1.15
CA GLN A 31 -14.22 45.18 2.61
C GLN A 31 -14.79 43.98 3.36
N GLY A 32 -13.92 43.22 4.06
CA GLY A 32 -14.27 42.22 5.04
C GLY A 32 -13.03 41.75 5.81
N THR A 33 -12.58 42.53 6.80
CA THR A 33 -11.32 42.33 7.52
C THR A 33 -11.33 41.24 8.61
N GLY A 34 -12.46 40.53 8.86
CA GLY A 34 -12.58 39.58 9.96
C GLY A 34 -12.04 38.17 9.66
N GLY A 35 -12.43 37.57 8.56
CA GLY A 35 -12.09 36.15 8.26
C GLY A 35 -10.62 35.89 7.92
N GLY A 36 -9.95 36.85 7.32
CA GLY A 36 -8.50 36.77 7.02
C GLY A 36 -7.61 36.82 8.27
N VAL A 37 -8.02 37.61 9.26
CA VAL A 37 -7.30 37.74 10.54
C VAL A 37 -7.43 36.46 11.39
N GLU A 38 -8.60 35.86 11.39
CA GLU A 38 -8.86 34.59 12.11
C GLU A 38 -8.09 33.41 11.51
N LEU A 39 -7.95 33.36 10.19
CA LEU A 39 -7.11 32.38 9.48
C LEU A 39 -5.64 32.55 9.81
N LEU A 40 -5.14 33.76 9.72
CA LEU A 40 -3.75 34.04 10.05
C LEU A 40 -3.44 33.66 11.49
N SER A 41 -4.34 33.98 12.44
CA SER A 41 -4.20 33.65 13.86
C SER A 41 -4.17 32.13 14.12
N LEU A 42 -4.98 31.36 13.39
CA LEU A 42 -4.96 29.87 13.49
C LEU A 42 -3.70 29.26 12.87
N LEU A 43 -3.26 29.73 11.73
CA LEU A 43 -1.99 29.28 11.12
C LEU A 43 -0.79 29.68 11.98
N GLU A 44 -0.80 30.84 12.59
CA GLU A 44 0.22 31.28 13.54
C GLU A 44 0.23 30.41 14.80
N ARG A 45 -0.95 30.08 15.33
CA ARG A 45 -1.11 29.17 16.47
C ARG A 45 -0.62 27.75 16.14
N GLU A 46 -0.95 27.22 14.96
CA GLU A 46 -0.44 25.94 14.50
C GLU A 46 1.10 25.94 14.32
N ARG A 47 1.64 27.02 13.76
CA ARG A 47 3.09 27.19 13.65
C ARG A 47 3.77 27.30 15.03
N ALA A 48 3.14 27.96 15.98
CA ALA A 48 3.64 28.01 17.36
C ALA A 48 3.64 26.62 18.02
N LEU A 49 2.61 25.80 17.80
CA LEU A 49 2.55 24.40 18.30
C LEU A 49 3.64 23.50 17.70
N THR A 50 4.21 23.86 16.56
CA THR A 50 5.25 23.11 15.86
C THR A 50 6.61 23.81 15.91
N SER A 51 6.78 24.90 16.66
CA SER A 51 8.05 25.63 16.75
C SER A 51 9.20 24.80 17.36
N GLU A 52 8.86 23.89 18.27
CA GLU A 52 9.78 22.99 18.97
C GLU A 52 9.56 21.51 18.60
N ILE A 53 9.09 21.24 17.37
CA ILE A 53 8.81 19.85 16.95
C ILE A 53 10.11 19.04 16.84
N MET A 54 11.23 19.71 16.60
CA MET A 54 12.53 19.04 16.48
C MET A 54 12.96 18.40 17.82
N GLU A 55 12.66 19.02 18.96
CA GLU A 55 12.89 18.46 20.29
C GLU A 55 12.10 17.16 20.48
N ARG A 56 10.84 17.13 20.04
CA ARG A 56 10.00 15.93 20.12
C ARG A 56 10.46 14.84 19.16
N ILE A 57 10.95 15.20 17.96
CA ILE A 57 11.54 14.26 17.01
C ILE A 57 12.79 13.62 17.60
N ALA A 58 13.65 14.43 18.21
CA ALA A 58 14.91 14.00 18.80
C ALA A 58 14.78 13.43 20.23
N ASP A 59 13.55 13.37 20.77
CA ASP A 59 13.30 12.76 22.08
C ASP A 59 13.62 11.27 22.07
N TYR A 60 14.23 10.77 23.18
CA TYR A 60 14.64 9.36 23.28
C TYR A 60 13.47 8.38 23.13
N VAL A 61 12.29 8.72 23.65
CA VAL A 61 11.10 7.87 23.54
C VAL A 61 10.67 7.76 22.08
N ASN A 62 10.70 8.87 21.34
CA ASN A 62 10.36 8.89 19.92
C ASN A 62 11.42 8.16 19.07
N LEU A 63 12.70 8.39 19.32
CA LEU A 63 13.81 7.68 18.65
C LEU A 63 13.77 6.17 18.89
N ASN A 64 13.49 5.72 20.13
CA ASN A 64 13.32 4.31 20.43
C ASN A 64 12.13 3.68 19.68
N LYS A 65 10.99 4.36 19.62
CA LYS A 65 9.85 3.90 18.82
C LYS A 65 10.20 3.78 17.34
N ALA A 66 10.92 4.78 16.81
CA ALA A 66 11.39 4.76 15.43
C ALA A 66 12.37 3.60 15.16
N TYR A 67 13.32 3.37 16.09
CA TYR A 67 14.22 2.23 16.03
C TYR A 67 13.46 0.90 15.94
N HIS A 68 12.55 0.64 16.87
CA HIS A 68 11.77 -0.59 16.87
C HIS A 68 10.95 -0.75 15.58
N GLN A 69 10.36 0.34 15.07
CA GLN A 69 9.58 0.30 13.84
C GLN A 69 10.47 -0.03 12.63
N VAL A 70 11.66 0.53 12.55
CA VAL A 70 12.62 0.24 11.46
C VAL A 70 13.09 -1.21 11.52
N VAL A 71 13.37 -1.75 12.71
CA VAL A 71 13.75 -3.16 12.90
C VAL A 71 12.61 -4.10 12.47
N VAL A 72 11.37 -3.82 12.89
CA VAL A 72 10.20 -4.63 12.52
C VAL A 72 9.93 -4.59 11.01
N ASN A 73 10.08 -3.43 10.39
CA ASN A 73 9.87 -3.27 8.95
C ASN A 73 10.96 -3.98 8.11
N GLY A 74 12.16 -4.18 8.67
CA GLY A 74 13.27 -4.80 7.97
C GLY A 74 13.74 -4.00 6.75
N GLY A 75 14.18 -4.70 5.72
CA GLY A 75 14.59 -4.15 4.43
C GLY A 75 16.10 -4.20 4.21
N SER A 76 16.53 -3.95 2.98
CA SER A 76 17.93 -4.03 2.54
C SER A 76 18.77 -2.86 3.07
N SER A 77 20.09 -3.04 3.10
CA SER A 77 21.07 -1.98 3.39
C SER A 77 21.00 -0.85 2.35
N GLY A 78 21.42 0.35 2.77
CA GLY A 78 21.62 1.49 1.89
C GLY A 78 23.03 1.53 1.29
N VAL A 79 23.47 2.72 0.90
CA VAL A 79 24.82 2.95 0.30
C VAL A 79 25.97 2.67 1.26
N ASP A 80 25.73 2.71 2.59
CA ASP A 80 26.70 2.44 3.63
C ASP A 80 26.87 0.94 3.94
N GLY A 81 26.10 0.07 3.30
CA GLY A 81 26.13 -1.38 3.52
C GLY A 81 25.65 -1.85 4.89
N MET A 82 25.19 -0.94 5.77
CA MET A 82 24.70 -1.30 7.10
C MET A 82 23.38 -2.07 6.98
N GLU A 83 23.35 -3.28 7.50
CA GLU A 83 22.14 -4.09 7.64
C GLU A 83 21.34 -3.73 8.89
N ILE A 84 20.09 -4.22 8.98
CA ILE A 84 19.21 -3.95 10.14
C ILE A 84 19.79 -4.48 11.45
N GLU A 85 20.49 -5.62 11.41
CA GLU A 85 21.14 -6.24 12.56
C GLU A 85 22.23 -5.33 13.14
N GLY A 86 22.96 -4.60 12.28
CA GLY A 86 23.99 -3.63 12.70
C GLY A 86 23.42 -2.39 13.38
N LEU A 87 22.15 -2.05 13.11
CA LEU A 87 21.51 -0.87 13.70
C LEU A 87 21.44 -0.93 15.21
N LYS A 88 21.27 -2.11 15.82
CA LYS A 88 21.18 -2.26 17.29
C LYS A 88 22.46 -1.80 17.99
N LEU A 89 23.60 -2.29 17.50
CA LEU A 89 24.89 -1.92 18.07
C LEU A 89 25.21 -0.44 17.83
N TRP A 90 24.93 0.02 16.63
CA TRP A 90 25.14 1.42 16.28
C TRP A 90 24.28 2.35 17.14
N TYR A 91 22.98 2.08 17.24
CA TYR A 91 22.03 2.91 17.99
C TYR A 91 22.40 2.99 19.48
N GLY A 92 22.72 1.86 20.10
CA GLY A 92 23.13 1.83 21.52
C GLY A 92 24.35 2.69 21.85
N LYS A 93 25.28 2.84 20.87
CA LYS A 93 26.50 3.65 21.06
C LYS A 93 26.29 5.12 20.68
N ASN A 94 25.46 5.41 19.67
CA ASN A 94 25.45 6.73 18.99
C ASN A 94 24.14 7.50 19.19
N VAL A 95 23.16 7.01 19.96
CA VAL A 95 21.85 7.68 20.10
C VAL A 95 21.97 9.09 20.71
N LYS A 96 22.92 9.33 21.60
CA LYS A 96 23.17 10.66 22.17
C LYS A 96 23.71 11.62 21.12
N GLU A 97 24.72 11.18 20.37
CA GLU A 97 25.31 11.95 19.27
C GLU A 97 24.30 12.22 18.17
N LEU A 98 23.46 11.22 17.82
CA LEU A 98 22.37 11.40 16.85
C LEU A 98 21.41 12.50 17.32
N ARG A 99 20.99 12.45 18.58
CA ARG A 99 20.11 13.48 19.17
C ARG A 99 20.73 14.87 19.10
N GLU A 100 21.98 15.01 19.49
CA GLU A 100 22.71 16.28 19.44
C GLU A 100 22.88 16.77 18.00
N ALA A 101 23.21 15.88 17.06
CA ALA A 101 23.34 16.22 15.64
C ALA A 101 22.01 16.71 15.05
N LEU A 102 20.88 16.10 15.42
CA LEU A 102 19.55 16.54 14.98
C LEU A 102 19.20 17.93 15.53
N LEU A 103 19.42 18.17 16.83
CA LEU A 103 19.09 19.44 17.48
C LEU A 103 20.00 20.61 17.02
N SER A 104 21.27 20.31 16.74
CA SER A 104 22.26 21.30 16.29
C SER A 104 22.36 21.45 14.76
N GLU A 105 21.46 20.83 14.00
CA GLU A 105 21.43 20.82 12.53
C GLU A 105 22.69 20.24 11.86
N ARG A 106 23.47 19.43 12.56
CA ARG A 106 24.69 18.78 12.05
C ARG A 106 24.45 17.39 11.47
N TYR A 107 23.19 16.93 11.43
CA TYR A 107 22.87 15.64 10.84
C TYR A 107 23.02 15.69 9.32
N GLU A 108 23.90 14.87 8.78
CA GLU A 108 24.16 14.76 7.36
C GLU A 108 23.35 13.60 6.76
N VAL A 109 22.55 13.92 5.76
CA VAL A 109 21.72 12.95 5.04
C VAL A 109 22.56 12.24 3.97
N SER A 110 22.54 10.92 3.98
CA SER A 110 23.26 10.09 3.01
C SER A 110 22.53 10.04 1.65
N ALA A 111 23.28 9.75 0.60
CA ALA A 111 22.69 9.40 -0.70
C ALA A 111 21.84 8.13 -0.57
N VAL A 112 20.83 7.96 -1.44
CA VAL A 112 20.01 6.76 -1.51
C VAL A 112 20.54 5.79 -2.56
N LEU A 113 20.55 4.49 -2.24
CA LEU A 113 20.95 3.45 -3.19
C LEU A 113 19.84 3.26 -4.23
N LYS A 114 20.18 3.44 -5.51
CA LYS A 114 19.26 3.20 -6.63
C LYS A 114 19.12 1.71 -6.90
N VAL A 115 17.90 1.21 -6.89
CA VAL A 115 17.59 -0.20 -7.22
C VAL A 115 16.43 -0.25 -8.20
N GLU A 116 16.59 -0.99 -9.28
CA GLU A 116 15.52 -1.22 -10.25
C GLU A 116 14.78 -2.52 -9.98
N ILE A 117 13.47 -2.44 -9.80
CA ILE A 117 12.60 -3.60 -9.61
C ILE A 117 11.67 -3.77 -10.82
N PRO A 118 11.55 -4.99 -11.39
CA PRO A 118 10.63 -5.24 -12.49
C PRO A 118 9.17 -5.03 -12.05
N LYS A 119 8.38 -4.31 -12.87
CA LYS A 119 6.95 -4.17 -12.66
C LYS A 119 6.19 -5.41 -13.12
N PRO A 120 5.14 -5.85 -12.42
CA PRO A 120 4.33 -7.00 -12.83
C PRO A 120 3.64 -6.86 -14.20
N ALA A 121 3.51 -5.62 -14.70
CA ALA A 121 2.88 -5.32 -16.00
C ALA A 121 3.92 -4.95 -17.09
N GLY A 122 5.20 -5.25 -16.85
CA GLY A 122 6.31 -4.85 -17.71
C GLY A 122 6.93 -3.50 -17.34
N GLY A 123 8.18 -3.29 -17.75
CA GLY A 123 8.98 -2.12 -17.38
C GLY A 123 9.62 -2.24 -15.98
N ARG A 124 10.37 -1.21 -15.58
CA ARG A 124 11.10 -1.15 -14.31
C ARG A 124 10.57 -0.03 -13.43
N ARG A 125 10.65 -0.21 -12.11
CA ARG A 125 10.39 0.83 -11.10
C ARG A 125 11.69 1.13 -10.40
N MET A 126 12.07 2.39 -10.37
CA MET A 126 13.20 2.84 -9.58
C MET A 126 12.80 2.98 -8.12
N LEU A 127 13.56 2.36 -7.22
CA LEU A 127 13.50 2.57 -5.79
C LEU A 127 14.78 3.28 -5.34
N GLY A 128 14.65 4.15 -4.36
CA GLY A 128 15.78 4.72 -3.66
C GLY A 128 15.80 4.17 -2.24
N ILE A 129 16.78 3.36 -1.89
CA ILE A 129 16.92 2.75 -0.57
C ILE A 129 17.78 3.65 0.31
N PRO A 130 17.22 4.36 1.30
CA PRO A 130 17.99 5.14 2.25
C PRO A 130 18.82 4.24 3.17
N THR A 131 19.89 4.77 3.76
CA THR A 131 20.62 4.07 4.82
C THR A 131 19.69 3.73 5.99
N VAL A 132 20.08 2.73 6.78
CA VAL A 132 19.28 2.33 7.95
C VAL A 132 19.18 3.47 8.97
N LYS A 133 20.25 4.28 9.10
CA LYS A 133 20.29 5.49 9.93
C LYS A 133 19.29 6.54 9.44
N ASP A 134 19.30 6.83 8.15
CA ASP A 134 18.34 7.77 7.54
C ASP A 134 16.90 7.28 7.68
N ARG A 135 16.65 5.97 7.55
CA ARG A 135 15.33 5.40 7.81
C ARG A 135 14.87 5.61 9.26
N LEU A 136 15.78 5.51 10.22
CA LEU A 136 15.49 5.80 11.62
C LEU A 136 15.07 7.27 11.81
N VAL A 137 15.82 8.21 11.28
CA VAL A 137 15.52 9.65 11.39
C VAL A 137 14.20 9.99 10.64
N GLN A 138 14.03 9.47 9.42
CA GLN A 138 12.78 9.65 8.68
C GLN A 138 11.57 9.08 9.41
N GLN A 139 11.73 7.93 10.08
CA GLN A 139 10.66 7.32 10.89
C GLN A 139 10.34 8.17 12.12
N ALA A 140 11.35 8.74 12.79
CA ALA A 140 11.14 9.64 13.92
C ALA A 140 10.39 10.92 13.49
N ILE A 141 10.76 11.51 12.35
CA ILE A 141 10.03 12.64 11.75
C ILE A 141 8.59 12.24 11.41
N HIS A 142 8.40 11.10 10.74
CA HIS A 142 7.09 10.62 10.35
C HIS A 142 6.14 10.47 11.55
N GLN A 143 6.61 9.92 12.67
CA GLN A 143 5.81 9.69 13.86
C GLN A 143 5.26 11.00 14.46
N GLU A 144 6.09 12.02 14.55
CA GLU A 144 5.68 13.30 15.12
C GLU A 144 4.88 14.13 14.10
N LEU A 145 5.38 14.24 12.87
CA LEU A 145 4.72 15.05 11.84
C LEU A 145 3.33 14.51 11.48
N SER A 146 3.14 13.18 11.46
CA SER A 146 1.82 12.57 11.22
C SER A 146 0.76 13.01 12.22
N LYS A 147 1.12 13.19 13.50
CA LYS A 147 0.16 13.64 14.53
C LYS A 147 -0.43 15.02 14.21
N HIS A 148 0.37 15.88 13.56
CA HIS A 148 -0.06 17.24 13.18
C HIS A 148 -0.87 17.28 11.88
N TYR A 149 -0.62 16.34 10.94
CA TYR A 149 -1.31 16.33 9.66
C TYR A 149 -2.56 15.44 9.63
N GLU A 150 -2.57 14.35 10.42
CA GLU A 150 -3.68 13.37 10.41
C GLU A 150 -5.06 13.97 10.64
N PRO A 151 -5.27 14.95 11.54
CA PRO A 151 -6.59 15.56 11.75
C PRO A 151 -7.13 16.35 10.55
N TYR A 152 -6.25 16.73 9.63
CA TYR A 152 -6.60 17.56 8.48
C TYR A 152 -6.80 16.79 7.19
N PHE A 153 -6.35 15.55 7.10
CA PHE A 153 -6.53 14.76 5.88
C PHE A 153 -8.01 14.39 5.67
N SER A 154 -8.44 14.41 4.41
CA SER A 154 -9.77 14.00 3.98
C SER A 154 -10.18 12.62 4.52
N GLU A 155 -11.46 12.45 4.91
CA GLU A 155 -12.02 11.14 5.27
C GLU A 155 -12.05 10.17 4.07
N SER A 156 -12.03 10.68 2.85
CA SER A 156 -11.98 9.91 1.62
C SER A 156 -10.57 9.49 1.22
N SER A 157 -9.55 9.86 2.00
CA SER A 157 -8.15 9.45 1.84
C SER A 157 -7.79 8.32 2.81
N PHE A 158 -7.31 7.18 2.29
CA PHE A 158 -7.11 5.95 3.08
C PHE A 158 -5.67 5.44 3.08
N GLY A 159 -4.90 5.73 2.04
CA GLY A 159 -3.54 5.19 1.88
C GLY A 159 -2.52 5.84 2.81
N PHE A 160 -1.65 5.01 3.41
CA PHE A 160 -0.52 5.45 4.25
C PHE A 160 -0.91 6.28 5.49
N ARG A 161 -2.11 6.07 6.02
CA ARG A 161 -2.62 6.78 7.20
C ARG A 161 -2.80 5.84 8.38
N PRO A 162 -2.50 6.27 9.62
CA PRO A 162 -2.76 5.49 10.83
C PRO A 162 -4.26 5.15 10.97
N GLY A 163 -4.57 3.90 11.28
CA GLY A 163 -5.95 3.45 11.45
C GLY A 163 -6.80 3.36 10.18
N ARG A 164 -6.22 3.67 9.01
CA ARG A 164 -6.88 3.53 7.70
C ARG A 164 -6.32 2.34 6.93
N ASN A 165 -7.15 1.70 6.12
CA ASN A 165 -6.75 0.54 5.34
C ASN A 165 -7.53 0.42 4.01
N ALA A 166 -7.08 -0.51 3.17
CA ALA A 166 -7.68 -0.76 1.85
C ALA A 166 -9.15 -1.23 1.94
N HIS A 167 -9.52 -1.97 2.98
CA HIS A 167 -10.90 -2.45 3.13
C HIS A 167 -11.87 -1.30 3.36
N GLN A 168 -11.51 -0.31 4.19
CA GLN A 168 -12.33 0.88 4.42
C GLN A 168 -12.53 1.68 3.11
N ALA A 169 -11.51 1.79 2.27
CA ALA A 169 -11.63 2.43 0.95
C ALA A 169 -12.61 1.67 0.04
N ILE A 170 -12.57 0.33 0.03
CA ILE A 170 -13.51 -0.50 -0.73
C ILE A 170 -14.93 -0.37 -0.18
N GLU A 171 -15.12 -0.41 1.13
CA GLU A 171 -16.43 -0.24 1.77
C GLU A 171 -17.05 1.12 1.45
N GLN A 172 -16.24 2.18 1.43
CA GLN A 172 -16.67 3.52 1.03
C GLN A 172 -17.06 3.55 -0.45
N ALA A 173 -16.26 2.95 -1.33
CA ALA A 173 -16.56 2.84 -2.76
C ALA A 173 -17.87 2.09 -3.02
N VAL A 174 -18.11 1.00 -2.27
CA VAL A 174 -19.38 0.26 -2.33
C VAL A 174 -20.57 1.12 -1.94
N ARG A 175 -20.43 1.97 -0.92
CA ARG A 175 -21.51 2.90 -0.50
C ARG A 175 -21.87 3.84 -1.65
N TYR A 176 -20.89 4.46 -2.30
CA TYR A 176 -21.14 5.35 -3.44
C TYR A 176 -21.81 4.65 -4.62
N ILE A 177 -21.41 3.39 -4.92
CA ILE A 177 -22.04 2.62 -6.00
C ILE A 177 -23.50 2.28 -5.64
N LYS A 178 -23.79 1.88 -4.40
CA LYS A 178 -25.17 1.63 -3.92
C LYS A 178 -26.08 2.87 -3.97
N GLU A 179 -25.48 4.06 -3.88
CA GLU A 179 -26.19 5.35 -4.05
C GLU A 179 -26.43 5.71 -5.53
N GLY A 180 -26.15 4.77 -6.48
CA GLY A 180 -26.35 4.95 -7.92
C GLY A 180 -25.20 5.66 -8.63
N ARG A 181 -24.02 5.80 -8.01
CA ARG A 181 -22.81 6.35 -8.65
C ARG A 181 -21.96 5.24 -9.25
N GLU A 182 -22.44 4.62 -10.32
CA GLU A 182 -21.82 3.45 -10.93
C GLU A 182 -20.73 3.77 -11.97
N TRP A 183 -20.55 5.03 -12.33
CA TRP A 183 -19.49 5.48 -13.21
C TRP A 183 -18.29 5.98 -12.40
N VAL A 184 -17.11 5.53 -12.76
CA VAL A 184 -15.87 5.81 -12.04
C VAL A 184 -14.92 6.59 -12.94
N VAL A 185 -14.48 7.74 -12.46
CA VAL A 185 -13.35 8.49 -13.00
C VAL A 185 -12.10 7.97 -12.30
N ASP A 186 -11.35 7.13 -13.00
CA ASP A 186 -10.13 6.49 -12.53
C ASP A 186 -8.92 7.36 -12.93
N ILE A 187 -8.18 7.89 -11.95
CA ILE A 187 -7.05 8.80 -12.16
C ILE A 187 -5.75 8.13 -11.71
N ASP A 188 -4.85 7.90 -12.64
CA ASP A 188 -3.46 7.40 -12.42
C ASP A 188 -2.48 8.54 -12.67
N LEU A 189 -1.63 8.86 -11.69
CA LEU A 189 -0.60 9.90 -11.82
C LEU A 189 0.69 9.32 -12.40
N GLU A 190 1.25 10.01 -13.41
CA GLU A 190 2.47 9.56 -14.08
C GLU A 190 3.71 9.78 -13.21
N LYS A 191 4.32 8.69 -12.72
CA LYS A 191 5.55 8.72 -11.91
C LYS A 191 5.45 9.75 -10.76
N PHE A 192 4.33 9.71 -10.03
CA PHE A 192 3.98 10.71 -9.02
C PHE A 192 5.14 11.00 -8.05
N PHE A 193 5.71 9.98 -7.43
CA PHE A 193 6.81 10.13 -6.48
C PHE A 193 8.07 10.77 -7.09
N ASP A 194 8.31 10.57 -8.38
CA ASP A 194 9.49 11.09 -9.08
C ASP A 194 9.30 12.55 -9.55
N LYS A 195 8.04 13.05 -9.55
CA LYS A 195 7.69 14.36 -10.10
C LYS A 195 7.20 15.38 -9.08
N ILE A 196 7.24 15.06 -7.79
CA ILE A 196 6.87 16.01 -6.73
C ILE A 196 7.84 17.20 -6.76
N ASN A 197 7.30 18.41 -6.94
CA ASN A 197 8.10 19.63 -6.88
C ASN A 197 8.47 19.95 -5.42
N HIS A 198 9.77 20.00 -5.14
CA HIS A 198 10.31 20.21 -3.79
C HIS A 198 9.87 21.56 -3.19
N ASP A 199 9.92 22.64 -3.94
CA ASP A 199 9.63 23.98 -3.41
C ASP A 199 8.15 24.12 -3.05
N ARG A 200 7.24 23.54 -3.85
CA ARG A 200 5.80 23.49 -3.53
C ARG A 200 5.51 22.65 -2.30
N LEU A 201 6.15 21.48 -2.18
CA LEU A 201 6.01 20.65 -0.99
C LEU A 201 6.54 21.41 0.23
N MET A 202 7.70 22.03 0.14
CA MET A 202 8.28 22.83 1.24
C MET A 202 7.42 24.04 1.60
N GLN A 203 6.84 24.72 0.61
CA GLN A 203 5.88 25.81 0.84
C GLN A 203 4.64 25.34 1.61
N ARG A 204 4.13 24.12 1.32
CA ARG A 204 3.00 23.55 2.05
C ARG A 204 3.36 23.16 3.48
N LEU A 205 4.53 22.54 3.64
CA LEU A 205 5.05 22.21 4.97
C LEU A 205 5.23 23.45 5.83
N SER A 206 5.81 24.52 5.28
CA SER A 206 6.08 25.78 6.01
C SER A 206 4.82 26.53 6.44
N LYS A 207 3.65 26.24 5.85
CA LYS A 207 2.38 26.81 6.33
C LYS A 207 1.99 26.33 7.72
N ARG A 208 2.34 25.07 8.07
CA ARG A 208 1.95 24.42 9.33
C ARG A 208 3.13 24.10 10.24
N VAL A 209 4.33 23.98 9.69
CA VAL A 209 5.55 23.65 10.44
C VAL A 209 6.34 24.93 10.68
N GLY A 210 6.43 25.37 11.95
CA GLY A 210 7.18 26.54 12.37
C GLY A 210 8.68 26.29 12.52
N ASP A 211 9.09 25.07 12.84
CA ASP A 211 10.49 24.72 13.08
C ASP A 211 11.30 24.68 11.78
N LYS A 212 12.19 25.67 11.61
CA LYS A 212 13.04 25.80 10.44
C LYS A 212 14.08 24.66 10.33
N ARG A 213 14.52 24.08 11.48
CA ARG A 213 15.47 22.97 11.53
C ARG A 213 14.85 21.74 10.85
N LEU A 214 13.60 21.41 11.20
CA LEU A 214 12.88 20.31 10.58
C LEU A 214 12.68 20.54 9.08
N LEU A 215 12.30 21.76 8.67
CA LEU A 215 12.11 22.07 7.25
C LEU A 215 13.42 21.90 6.45
N ARG A 216 14.56 22.31 7.01
CA ARG A 216 15.88 22.11 6.38
C ARG A 216 16.22 20.63 6.27
N LEU A 217 15.99 19.85 7.33
CA LEU A 217 16.24 18.42 7.33
C LEU A 217 15.37 17.67 6.31
N ILE A 218 14.06 17.98 6.24
CA ILE A 218 13.18 17.42 5.20
C ILE A 218 13.69 17.80 3.79
N ARG A 219 14.10 19.05 3.58
CA ARG A 219 14.68 19.48 2.31
C ARG A 219 15.97 18.73 1.97
N ALA A 220 16.81 18.43 2.95
CA ALA A 220 18.00 17.61 2.78
C ALA A 220 17.64 16.19 2.32
N PHE A 221 16.64 15.53 2.93
CA PHE A 221 16.14 14.21 2.49
C PHE A 221 15.56 14.25 1.06
N LEU A 222 14.88 15.32 0.67
CA LEU A 222 14.34 15.45 -0.68
C LEU A 222 15.46 15.62 -1.73
N ARG A 223 16.54 16.33 -1.38
CA ARG A 223 17.70 16.59 -2.23
C ARG A 223 18.75 15.49 -2.19
N ALA A 224 18.63 14.54 -1.26
CA ALA A 224 19.55 13.42 -1.16
C ALA A 224 19.78 12.77 -2.53
N GLY A 225 21.03 12.70 -2.95
CA GLY A 225 21.41 12.16 -4.25
C GLY A 225 21.04 10.70 -4.41
N MET A 226 20.89 10.25 -5.63
CA MET A 226 20.78 8.82 -5.97
C MET A 226 22.14 8.28 -6.36
N MET A 227 22.57 7.24 -5.71
CA MET A 227 23.82 6.54 -6.01
C MET A 227 23.56 5.30 -6.85
N GLU A 228 24.19 5.23 -8.01
CA GLU A 228 24.22 4.09 -8.92
C GLU A 228 25.67 3.86 -9.33
N ASP A 229 26.20 2.66 -9.17
CA ASP A 229 27.57 2.25 -9.53
C ASP A 229 28.67 3.25 -9.07
N GLY A 230 28.51 3.83 -7.87
CA GLY A 230 29.47 4.78 -7.29
C GLY A 230 29.29 6.23 -7.74
N LEU A 231 28.42 6.52 -8.69
CA LEU A 231 28.08 7.89 -9.14
C LEU A 231 26.86 8.40 -8.39
N CYS A 232 26.93 9.61 -7.87
CA CYS A 232 25.84 10.27 -7.15
C CYS A 232 25.21 11.37 -8.00
N GLU A 233 23.96 11.18 -8.44
CA GLU A 233 23.17 12.20 -9.12
C GLU A 233 22.32 12.99 -8.13
N GLN A 234 22.40 14.31 -8.16
CA GLN A 234 21.54 15.18 -7.35
C GLN A 234 20.09 15.13 -7.84
N ARG A 235 19.15 15.18 -6.90
CA ARG A 235 17.72 15.22 -7.22
C ARG A 235 17.19 16.65 -7.18
N ILE A 236 16.53 17.04 -8.27
CA ILE A 236 15.88 18.35 -8.41
C ILE A 236 14.37 18.23 -8.11
N ALA A 237 13.80 17.04 -8.23
CA ALA A 237 12.39 16.76 -7.99
C ALA A 237 12.18 15.34 -7.47
N GLY A 238 11.01 15.09 -6.89
CA GLY A 238 10.58 13.78 -6.43
C GLY A 238 11.00 13.46 -4.99
N THR A 239 10.39 12.40 -4.45
CA THR A 239 10.76 11.80 -3.16
C THR A 239 11.28 10.38 -3.38
N PRO A 240 12.33 9.94 -2.66
CA PRO A 240 12.81 8.57 -2.80
C PRO A 240 11.69 7.55 -2.50
N GLN A 241 11.39 6.65 -3.45
CA GLN A 241 10.47 5.54 -3.19
C GLN A 241 11.18 4.49 -2.34
N GLY A 242 10.86 4.43 -1.04
CA GLY A 242 11.45 3.45 -0.10
C GLY A 242 11.75 3.99 1.29
N GLY A 243 11.74 5.31 1.49
CA GLY A 243 11.88 5.93 2.81
C GLY A 243 10.55 6.00 3.58
N PRO A 244 10.58 5.94 4.93
CA PRO A 244 9.39 6.04 5.77
C PRO A 244 8.63 7.37 5.67
N LEU A 245 9.32 8.45 5.32
CA LEU A 245 8.76 9.80 5.25
C LEU A 245 7.96 10.05 3.95
N SER A 246 8.37 9.42 2.84
CA SER A 246 7.78 9.68 1.51
C SER A 246 6.26 9.49 1.42
N PRO A 247 5.65 8.47 2.08
CA PRO A 247 4.20 8.31 2.08
C PRO A 247 3.43 9.47 2.70
N LEU A 248 3.92 10.02 3.82
CA LEU A 248 3.32 11.19 4.47
C LEU A 248 3.44 12.43 3.59
N LEU A 249 4.63 12.70 3.04
CA LEU A 249 4.85 13.82 2.14
C LEU A 249 3.96 13.74 0.90
N SER A 250 3.73 12.54 0.39
CA SER A 250 2.80 12.28 -0.70
C SER A 250 1.36 12.68 -0.36
N ASN A 251 0.88 12.31 0.83
CA ASN A 251 -0.44 12.70 1.30
C ASN A 251 -0.56 14.21 1.48
N ILE A 252 0.48 14.88 1.99
CA ILE A 252 0.52 16.35 2.12
C ILE A 252 0.40 17.04 0.75
N VAL A 253 1.02 16.49 -0.29
CA VAL A 253 0.88 17.03 -1.67
C VAL A 253 -0.52 16.80 -2.21
N LEU A 254 -1.10 15.61 -2.01
CA LEU A 254 -2.39 15.23 -2.58
C LEU A 254 -3.59 15.71 -1.76
N ASP A 255 -3.39 16.23 -0.55
CA ASP A 255 -4.46 16.84 0.25
C ASP A 255 -5.14 18.01 -0.49
N GLU A 256 -4.39 18.76 -1.32
CA GLU A 256 -4.98 19.83 -2.15
C GLU A 256 -5.94 19.26 -3.22
N LEU A 257 -5.66 18.07 -3.77
CA LEU A 257 -6.60 17.39 -4.64
C LEU A 257 -7.84 16.94 -3.87
N ASP A 258 -7.65 16.37 -2.67
CA ASP A 258 -8.76 15.91 -1.83
C ASP A 258 -9.68 17.07 -1.47
N ARG A 259 -9.11 18.22 -1.04
CA ARG A 259 -9.86 19.44 -0.72
C ARG A 259 -10.61 20.00 -1.91
N GLU A 260 -9.99 20.00 -3.09
CA GLU A 260 -10.67 20.44 -4.30
C GLU A 260 -11.83 19.53 -4.69
N LEU A 261 -11.70 18.21 -4.51
CA LEU A 261 -12.78 17.26 -4.74
C LEU A 261 -13.92 17.44 -3.73
N GLU A 262 -13.61 17.65 -2.46
CA GLU A 262 -14.58 17.96 -1.40
C GLU A 262 -15.31 19.27 -1.68
N ARG A 263 -14.58 20.34 -1.99
CA ARG A 263 -15.15 21.66 -2.33
C ARG A 263 -16.14 21.61 -3.49
N ARG A 264 -15.89 20.72 -4.47
CA ARG A 264 -16.81 20.50 -5.60
C ARG A 264 -17.92 19.52 -5.31
N GLY A 265 -18.01 18.96 -4.09
CA GLY A 265 -19.02 17.98 -3.70
C GLY A 265 -18.88 16.62 -4.38
N HIS A 266 -17.66 16.22 -4.82
CA HIS A 266 -17.44 14.93 -5.44
C HIS A 266 -17.29 13.81 -4.42
N SER A 267 -17.93 12.68 -4.69
CA SER A 267 -17.73 11.42 -3.98
C SER A 267 -16.50 10.72 -4.51
N PHE A 268 -15.48 10.49 -3.69
CA PHE A 268 -14.24 9.87 -4.13
C PHE A 268 -13.61 8.98 -3.06
N CYS A 269 -12.70 8.11 -3.50
CA CYS A 269 -11.82 7.34 -2.63
C CYS A 269 -10.40 7.46 -3.17
N ARG A 270 -9.47 7.92 -2.34
CA ARG A 270 -8.05 7.96 -2.67
C ARG A 270 -7.24 7.01 -1.79
N TYR A 271 -6.40 6.21 -2.41
CA TYR A 271 -5.43 5.37 -1.73
C TYR A 271 -4.02 5.63 -2.28
N ALA A 272 -3.22 6.45 -1.59
CA ALA A 272 -1.97 7.00 -2.10
C ALA A 272 -2.21 7.82 -3.38
N ASP A 273 -1.57 7.45 -4.49
CA ASP A 273 -1.70 8.06 -5.81
C ASP A 273 -2.89 7.53 -6.64
N ASP A 274 -3.55 6.48 -6.18
CA ASP A 274 -4.71 5.85 -6.84
C ASP A 274 -6.00 6.56 -6.38
N CYS A 275 -6.66 7.32 -7.28
CA CYS A 275 -7.84 8.14 -6.96
C CYS A 275 -9.00 7.81 -7.87
N ASN A 276 -10.12 7.37 -7.28
CA ASN A 276 -11.36 7.05 -7.96
C ASN A 276 -12.48 8.02 -7.53
N ILE A 277 -13.11 8.70 -8.50
CA ILE A 277 -14.25 9.60 -8.28
C ILE A 277 -15.51 8.92 -8.83
N TYR A 278 -16.58 8.91 -8.04
CA TYR A 278 -17.81 8.18 -8.33
C TYR A 278 -18.91 9.14 -8.78
N VAL A 279 -19.49 8.90 -9.96
CA VAL A 279 -20.52 9.75 -10.58
C VAL A 279 -21.69 8.92 -11.09
N ARG A 280 -22.83 9.56 -11.34
CA ARG A 280 -24.07 8.88 -11.76
C ARG A 280 -24.14 8.54 -13.25
N SER A 281 -23.40 9.24 -14.12
CA SER A 281 -23.43 9.02 -15.53
C SER A 281 -22.07 9.17 -16.19
N ARG A 282 -21.87 8.52 -17.33
CA ARG A 282 -20.63 8.61 -18.12
C ARG A 282 -20.33 10.05 -18.52
N LYS A 283 -21.34 10.78 -19.00
CA LYS A 283 -21.20 12.18 -19.42
C LYS A 283 -20.76 13.10 -18.28
N ALA A 284 -21.29 12.87 -17.06
CA ALA A 284 -20.82 13.57 -15.86
C ALA A 284 -19.35 13.22 -15.56
N GLY A 285 -18.98 11.94 -15.68
CA GLY A 285 -17.61 11.48 -15.47
C GLY A 285 -16.61 12.13 -16.45
N GLU A 286 -16.96 12.24 -17.71
CA GLU A 286 -16.12 12.87 -18.75
C GLU A 286 -15.84 14.35 -18.41
N ARG A 287 -16.86 15.10 -17.99
CA ARG A 287 -16.71 16.51 -17.53
C ARG A 287 -15.85 16.62 -16.28
N VAL A 288 -16.07 15.73 -15.29
CA VAL A 288 -15.27 15.69 -14.07
C VAL A 288 -13.81 15.36 -14.41
N MET A 289 -13.57 14.35 -15.23
CA MET A 289 -12.24 13.96 -15.68
C MET A 289 -11.48 15.14 -16.31
N GLU A 290 -12.09 15.84 -17.26
CA GLU A 290 -11.46 16.98 -17.93
C GLU A 290 -11.10 18.09 -16.92
N SER A 291 -12.03 18.45 -16.04
CA SER A 291 -11.85 19.54 -15.09
C SER A 291 -10.79 19.22 -14.02
N ILE A 292 -10.77 17.98 -13.52
CA ILE A 292 -9.80 17.52 -12.49
C ILE A 292 -8.42 17.33 -13.10
N VAL A 293 -8.31 16.79 -14.31
CA VAL A 293 -7.03 16.72 -15.02
C VAL A 293 -6.44 18.12 -15.21
N ARG A 294 -7.24 19.09 -15.63
CA ARG A 294 -6.80 20.48 -15.75
C ARG A 294 -6.32 21.06 -14.41
N PHE A 295 -7.00 20.76 -13.32
CA PHE A 295 -6.57 21.15 -11.97
C PHE A 295 -5.23 20.51 -11.58
N ILE A 296 -5.09 19.19 -11.76
CA ILE A 296 -3.86 18.44 -11.44
C ILE A 296 -2.67 19.00 -12.25
N GLU A 297 -2.84 19.20 -13.56
CA GLU A 297 -1.76 19.65 -14.43
C GLU A 297 -1.41 21.13 -14.24
N LYS A 298 -2.41 22.01 -14.11
CA LYS A 298 -2.18 23.47 -13.95
C LYS A 298 -1.84 23.85 -12.52
N ARG A 299 -2.59 23.32 -11.53
CA ARG A 299 -2.47 23.74 -10.13
C ARG A 299 -1.46 22.91 -9.34
N LEU A 300 -1.51 21.57 -9.45
CA LEU A 300 -0.57 20.70 -8.73
C LEU A 300 0.77 20.53 -9.46
N LYS A 301 0.82 20.85 -10.77
CA LYS A 301 1.98 20.61 -11.65
C LYS A 301 2.41 19.14 -11.68
N LEU A 302 1.44 18.25 -11.53
CA LEU A 302 1.59 16.81 -11.69
C LEU A 302 1.06 16.39 -13.07
N LYS A 303 1.51 15.25 -13.57
CA LYS A 303 1.10 14.75 -14.87
C LYS A 303 0.17 13.55 -14.72
N VAL A 304 -0.97 13.57 -15.41
CA VAL A 304 -1.92 12.45 -15.44
C VAL A 304 -1.52 11.47 -16.53
N ASN A 305 -1.51 10.20 -16.23
CA ASN A 305 -1.29 9.12 -17.18
C ASN A 305 -2.55 8.88 -18.01
N ARG A 306 -2.65 9.53 -19.18
CA ARG A 306 -3.82 9.48 -20.05
C ARG A 306 -4.15 8.07 -20.57
N SER A 307 -3.16 7.19 -20.70
CA SER A 307 -3.38 5.83 -21.19
C SER A 307 -4.02 4.89 -20.16
N LYS A 308 -3.87 5.18 -18.87
CA LYS A 308 -4.43 4.39 -17.78
C LYS A 308 -5.67 5.03 -17.17
N SER A 309 -5.70 6.36 -17.12
CA SER A 309 -6.84 7.09 -16.57
C SER A 309 -8.01 7.08 -17.54
N GLY A 310 -9.23 7.16 -17.03
CA GLY A 310 -10.43 7.19 -17.87
C GLY A 310 -11.72 7.06 -17.08
N VAL A 311 -12.83 7.21 -17.82
CA VAL A 311 -14.19 7.05 -17.28
C VAL A 311 -14.71 5.68 -17.68
N ARG A 312 -15.00 4.84 -16.70
CA ARG A 312 -15.46 3.45 -16.92
C ARG A 312 -16.61 3.12 -15.98
N HIS A 313 -17.39 2.12 -16.35
CA HIS A 313 -18.36 1.55 -15.42
C HIS A 313 -17.66 0.82 -14.27
N CYS A 314 -18.22 0.84 -13.06
CA CYS A 314 -17.60 0.26 -11.87
C CYS A 314 -17.19 -1.21 -12.03
N SER A 315 -17.95 -1.99 -12.80
CA SER A 315 -17.66 -3.40 -13.10
C SER A 315 -16.41 -3.63 -13.97
N GLU A 316 -15.87 -2.60 -14.60
CA GLU A 316 -14.67 -2.64 -15.44
C GLU A 316 -13.44 -2.09 -14.70
N VAL A 317 -13.65 -1.36 -13.61
CA VAL A 317 -12.57 -0.74 -12.83
C VAL A 317 -12.01 -1.72 -11.82
N LYS A 318 -10.67 -1.68 -11.71
CA LYS A 318 -9.95 -2.38 -10.65
C LYS A 318 -9.48 -1.36 -9.63
N PHE A 319 -9.99 -1.43 -8.42
CA PHE A 319 -9.54 -0.63 -7.29
C PHE A 319 -8.97 -1.52 -6.19
N LEU A 320 -7.72 -1.31 -5.78
CA LEU A 320 -7.03 -2.06 -4.72
C LEU A 320 -7.12 -3.60 -4.86
N GLY A 321 -7.12 -4.08 -6.11
CA GLY A 321 -7.20 -5.52 -6.39
C GLY A 321 -8.59 -6.11 -6.45
N TYR A 322 -9.62 -5.32 -6.16
CA TYR A 322 -11.02 -5.69 -6.27
C TYR A 322 -11.67 -5.08 -7.52
N THR A 323 -12.82 -5.59 -7.90
CA THR A 323 -13.77 -4.98 -8.83
C THR A 323 -15.13 -4.95 -8.13
N ILE A 324 -15.77 -3.79 -8.12
CA ILE A 324 -17.09 -3.61 -7.51
C ILE A 324 -18.13 -3.63 -8.62
N LEU A 325 -19.13 -4.47 -8.47
CA LEU A 325 -20.20 -4.65 -9.44
C LEU A 325 -21.35 -3.67 -9.18
N SER A 326 -22.22 -3.47 -10.15
CA SER A 326 -23.50 -2.78 -9.95
C SER A 326 -24.24 -3.36 -8.75
N GLY A 327 -24.87 -2.47 -7.97
CA GLY A 327 -25.53 -2.87 -6.72
C GLY A 327 -24.57 -3.21 -5.55
N GLY A 328 -23.25 -3.01 -5.71
CA GLY A 328 -22.28 -3.11 -4.62
C GLY A 328 -21.74 -4.52 -4.34
N GLY A 329 -21.96 -5.47 -5.24
CA GLY A 329 -21.31 -6.78 -5.15
C GLY A 329 -19.79 -6.68 -5.36
N ILE A 330 -18.99 -7.42 -4.60
CA ILE A 330 -17.53 -7.33 -4.65
C ILE A 330 -16.94 -8.65 -5.18
N ARG A 331 -16.08 -8.55 -6.19
CA ARG A 331 -15.27 -9.67 -6.68
C ARG A 331 -13.79 -9.35 -6.67
N VAL A 332 -12.95 -10.36 -6.69
CA VAL A 332 -11.50 -10.19 -6.88
C VAL A 332 -11.23 -9.88 -8.35
N ALA A 333 -10.42 -8.88 -8.63
CA ALA A 333 -10.04 -8.52 -9.99
C ALA A 333 -9.20 -9.64 -10.65
N GLY A 334 -9.44 -9.93 -11.93
CA GLY A 334 -8.81 -11.03 -12.68
C GLY A 334 -7.28 -11.04 -12.59
N LYS A 335 -6.65 -9.85 -12.73
CA LYS A 335 -5.20 -9.70 -12.58
C LYS A 335 -4.68 -10.10 -11.18
N SER A 336 -5.49 -9.94 -10.14
CA SER A 336 -5.11 -10.35 -8.76
C SER A 336 -5.16 -11.86 -8.59
N ILE A 337 -6.11 -12.52 -9.27
CA ILE A 337 -6.22 -13.98 -9.33
C ILE A 337 -5.02 -14.58 -10.06
N GLU A 338 -4.68 -14.05 -11.24
CA GLU A 338 -3.55 -14.59 -12.01
C GLU A 338 -2.22 -14.43 -11.24
N ARG A 339 -2.00 -13.29 -10.58
CA ARG A 339 -0.82 -13.11 -9.70
C ARG A 339 -0.77 -14.14 -8.56
N PHE A 340 -1.91 -14.46 -7.97
CA PHE A 340 -1.98 -15.49 -6.94
C PHE A 340 -1.63 -16.87 -7.53
N LYS A 341 -2.23 -17.22 -8.67
CA LYS A 341 -1.93 -18.47 -9.39
C LYS A 341 -0.46 -18.57 -9.76
N ASP A 342 0.17 -17.49 -10.19
CA ASP A 342 1.60 -17.47 -10.53
C ASP A 342 2.49 -17.76 -9.31
N LYS A 343 2.16 -17.17 -8.15
CA LYS A 343 2.86 -17.49 -6.90
C LYS A 343 2.70 -18.96 -6.51
N VAL A 344 1.49 -19.50 -6.61
CA VAL A 344 1.23 -20.92 -6.37
C VAL A 344 2.00 -21.79 -7.37
N ARG A 345 2.02 -21.42 -8.67
CA ARG A 345 2.81 -22.13 -9.70
C ARG A 345 4.30 -22.17 -9.36
N ALA A 346 4.86 -21.04 -8.92
CA ALA A 346 6.27 -20.94 -8.53
C ALA A 346 6.59 -21.87 -7.34
N ILE A 347 5.78 -21.83 -6.27
CA ILE A 347 5.99 -22.65 -5.07
C ILE A 347 5.81 -24.16 -5.38
N THR A 348 4.81 -24.51 -6.19
CA THR A 348 4.51 -25.91 -6.55
C THR A 348 5.30 -26.41 -7.76
N ARG A 349 6.38 -25.72 -8.14
CA ARG A 349 7.28 -26.12 -9.22
C ARG A 349 7.99 -27.41 -8.84
N ARG A 350 7.82 -28.50 -9.64
CA ARG A 350 8.19 -29.87 -9.29
C ARG A 350 9.70 -30.18 -9.21
N ASN A 351 10.54 -29.27 -9.66
CA ASN A 351 12.00 -29.44 -9.72
C ASN A 351 12.75 -28.63 -8.65
N ARG A 352 12.07 -28.21 -7.58
CA ARG A 352 12.68 -27.40 -6.53
C ARG A 352 13.51 -28.20 -5.50
N GLY A 353 13.33 -29.51 -5.42
CA GLY A 353 14.00 -30.35 -4.40
C GLY A 353 13.55 -30.11 -2.94
N VAL A 354 12.48 -29.36 -2.74
CA VAL A 354 11.99 -28.97 -1.41
C VAL A 354 11.07 -30.04 -0.83
N ARG A 355 11.12 -30.29 0.48
CA ARG A 355 10.22 -31.24 1.18
C ARG A 355 8.75 -30.81 1.06
N PHE A 356 7.85 -31.77 1.01
CA PHE A 356 6.42 -31.53 0.80
C PHE A 356 5.80 -30.64 1.90
N GLU A 357 6.18 -30.87 3.14
CA GLU A 357 5.73 -30.12 4.30
C GLU A 357 6.17 -28.65 4.25
N GLU A 358 7.37 -28.39 3.70
CA GLU A 358 7.87 -27.04 3.50
C GLU A 358 7.08 -26.31 2.40
N VAL A 359 6.77 -27.00 1.31
CA VAL A 359 5.91 -26.46 0.25
C VAL A 359 4.54 -26.06 0.80
N ILE A 360 3.95 -26.87 1.70
CA ILE A 360 2.67 -26.54 2.38
C ILE A 360 2.85 -25.29 3.25
N ARG A 361 3.92 -25.19 4.02
CA ARG A 361 4.21 -23.99 4.86
C ARG A 361 4.35 -22.71 4.02
N GLU A 362 5.08 -22.77 2.92
CA GLU A 362 5.21 -21.64 1.99
C GLU A 362 3.85 -21.25 1.38
N LEU A 363 3.05 -22.23 0.96
CA LEU A 363 1.72 -21.98 0.42
C LEU A 363 0.78 -21.35 1.45
N ASN A 364 0.80 -21.83 2.69
CA ASN A 364 -0.06 -21.31 3.75
C ASN A 364 0.15 -19.83 4.00
N ARG A 365 1.40 -19.34 3.97
CA ARG A 365 1.70 -17.90 4.09
C ARG A 365 0.96 -17.08 3.02
N ILE A 366 0.96 -17.58 1.78
CA ILE A 366 0.29 -16.91 0.66
C ILE A 366 -1.23 -17.05 0.75
N ILE A 367 -1.73 -18.24 1.07
CA ILE A 367 -3.16 -18.51 1.18
C ILE A 367 -3.79 -17.65 2.28
N ILE A 368 -3.20 -17.64 3.47
CA ILE A 368 -3.69 -16.86 4.62
C ILE A 368 -3.67 -15.36 4.30
N GLY A 369 -2.55 -14.85 3.78
CA GLY A 369 -2.44 -13.45 3.40
C GLY A 369 -3.47 -13.04 2.34
N TRP A 370 -3.64 -13.87 1.30
CA TRP A 370 -4.59 -13.62 0.22
C TRP A 370 -6.05 -13.69 0.71
N ARG A 371 -6.41 -14.71 1.49
CA ARG A 371 -7.74 -14.89 2.11
C ARG A 371 -8.11 -13.69 2.99
N ASN A 372 -7.18 -13.23 3.82
CA ASN A 372 -7.41 -12.09 4.71
C ASN A 372 -7.56 -10.78 3.94
N TYR A 373 -6.73 -10.56 2.90
CA TYR A 373 -6.83 -9.37 2.08
C TYR A 373 -8.12 -9.33 1.26
N PHE A 374 -8.52 -10.44 0.62
CA PHE A 374 -9.70 -10.50 -0.25
C PHE A 374 -10.99 -10.94 0.47
N ARG A 375 -11.05 -10.76 1.79
CA ARG A 375 -12.21 -11.18 2.63
C ARG A 375 -13.53 -10.48 2.28
N LEU A 376 -13.49 -9.30 1.64
CA LEU A 376 -14.67 -8.54 1.24
C LEU A 376 -15.33 -9.09 -0.04
N ALA A 377 -14.66 -9.97 -0.79
CA ALA A 377 -15.20 -10.55 -2.01
C ALA A 377 -16.34 -11.52 -1.70
N ASN A 378 -17.59 -11.08 -1.86
CA ASN A 378 -18.80 -11.82 -1.51
C ASN A 378 -19.50 -12.49 -2.72
N ARG A 379 -19.13 -12.13 -3.96
CA ARG A 379 -19.71 -12.67 -5.20
C ARG A 379 -18.76 -13.62 -5.94
N TRP A 380 -18.01 -14.46 -5.18
CA TRP A 380 -16.95 -15.25 -5.80
C TRP A 380 -16.66 -16.60 -5.13
N LEU A 381 -17.56 -17.10 -4.30
CA LEU A 381 -17.36 -18.34 -3.51
C LEU A 381 -17.06 -19.55 -4.39
N SER A 382 -17.83 -19.79 -5.46
CA SER A 382 -17.62 -20.94 -6.37
C SER A 382 -16.23 -20.93 -7.02
N ASN A 383 -15.72 -19.76 -7.41
CA ASN A 383 -14.37 -19.64 -7.97
C ASN A 383 -13.26 -19.92 -6.94
N ILE A 384 -13.49 -19.61 -5.65
CA ILE A 384 -12.57 -19.91 -4.55
C ILE A 384 -12.47 -21.42 -4.36
N GLU A 385 -13.59 -22.14 -4.38
CA GLU A 385 -13.63 -23.61 -4.31
C GLU A 385 -12.85 -24.27 -5.44
N HIS A 386 -13.03 -23.78 -6.65
CA HIS A 386 -12.26 -24.23 -7.81
C HIS A 386 -10.76 -23.97 -7.65
N MET A 387 -10.38 -22.83 -7.07
CA MET A 387 -8.97 -22.52 -6.80
C MET A 387 -8.38 -23.43 -5.72
N ASP A 388 -9.10 -23.73 -4.65
CA ASP A 388 -8.66 -24.67 -3.64
C ASP A 388 -8.48 -26.07 -4.22
N GLY A 389 -9.42 -26.52 -5.06
CA GLY A 389 -9.32 -27.76 -5.82
C GLY A 389 -8.08 -27.81 -6.73
N TRP A 390 -7.80 -26.71 -7.41
CA TRP A 390 -6.62 -26.56 -8.27
C TRP A 390 -5.31 -26.58 -7.46
N ILE A 391 -5.24 -25.93 -6.29
CA ILE A 391 -4.07 -25.97 -5.39
C ILE A 391 -3.81 -27.42 -4.94
N ARG A 392 -4.84 -28.11 -4.43
CA ARG A 392 -4.71 -29.53 -4.03
C ARG A 392 -4.22 -30.40 -5.18
N ARG A 393 -4.71 -30.17 -6.41
CA ARG A 393 -4.23 -30.90 -7.58
C ARG A 393 -2.75 -30.62 -7.89
N LYS A 394 -2.29 -29.37 -7.76
CA LYS A 394 -0.86 -29.01 -7.89
C LYS A 394 -0.02 -29.74 -6.86
N LEU A 395 -0.48 -29.83 -5.62
CA LEU A 395 0.20 -30.54 -4.54
C LEU A 395 0.21 -32.04 -4.75
N ARG A 396 -0.90 -32.68 -5.22
CA ARG A 396 -0.90 -34.10 -5.61
C ARG A 396 0.16 -34.36 -6.67
N CYS A 397 0.23 -33.52 -7.70
CA CYS A 397 1.22 -33.62 -8.75
C CYS A 397 2.66 -33.46 -8.22
N TYR A 398 2.90 -32.56 -7.28
CA TYR A 398 4.19 -32.36 -6.62
C TYR A 398 4.59 -33.60 -5.80
N ARG A 399 3.70 -34.11 -4.94
CA ARG A 399 3.94 -35.26 -4.06
C ARG A 399 4.22 -36.53 -4.85
N LEU A 400 3.43 -36.81 -5.90
CA LEU A 400 3.62 -37.99 -6.76
C LEU A 400 4.97 -37.92 -7.50
N LYS A 401 5.39 -36.74 -7.95
CA LYS A 401 6.72 -36.56 -8.53
C LYS A 401 7.85 -36.87 -7.52
N GLN A 402 7.68 -36.51 -6.25
CA GLN A 402 8.67 -36.82 -5.20
C GLN A 402 8.83 -38.33 -4.98
N CYS A 403 7.76 -39.11 -5.17
CA CYS A 403 7.87 -40.57 -5.12
C CYS A 403 8.77 -41.14 -6.21
N GLY A 404 8.86 -40.48 -7.37
CA GLY A 404 9.78 -40.79 -8.48
C GLY A 404 9.46 -42.09 -9.19
N ARG A 405 9.79 -43.25 -8.61
CA ARG A 405 9.63 -44.58 -9.22
C ARG A 405 8.21 -45.12 -9.02
N LYS A 406 7.73 -45.96 -9.98
CA LYS A 406 6.40 -46.55 -9.97
C LYS A 406 6.11 -47.31 -8.65
N TYR A 407 7.05 -48.14 -8.20
CA TYR A 407 6.93 -48.88 -6.93
C TYR A 407 6.76 -47.95 -5.72
N THR A 408 7.52 -46.89 -5.64
CA THR A 408 7.42 -45.92 -4.55
C THR A 408 6.08 -45.17 -4.55
N ILE A 409 5.52 -44.91 -5.74
CA ILE A 409 4.17 -44.32 -5.88
C ILE A 409 3.13 -45.31 -5.33
N VAL A 410 3.20 -46.59 -5.69
CA VAL A 410 2.30 -47.62 -5.18
C VAL A 410 2.43 -47.71 -3.68
N LYS A 411 3.64 -47.83 -3.13
CA LYS A 411 3.87 -47.88 -1.67
C LYS A 411 3.27 -46.66 -0.97
N PHE A 412 3.47 -45.48 -1.50
CA PHE A 412 2.89 -44.25 -0.96
C PHE A 412 1.36 -44.24 -1.02
N LEU A 413 0.75 -44.60 -2.16
CA LEU A 413 -0.71 -44.61 -2.29
C LEU A 413 -1.36 -45.64 -1.36
N ARG A 414 -0.73 -46.80 -1.18
CA ARG A 414 -1.18 -47.81 -0.22
C ARG A 414 -1.11 -47.30 1.22
N SER A 415 -0.05 -46.61 1.61
CA SER A 415 0.11 -46.04 2.96
C SER A 415 -0.94 -45.00 3.32
N ILE A 416 -1.64 -44.43 2.33
CA ILE A 416 -2.72 -43.45 2.51
C ILE A 416 -4.09 -44.01 2.12
N GLY A 417 -4.25 -45.37 2.13
CA GLY A 417 -5.55 -46.04 2.04
C GLY A 417 -6.00 -46.44 0.63
N CYS A 418 -5.17 -46.34 -0.41
CA CYS A 418 -5.49 -46.88 -1.71
C CYS A 418 -5.32 -48.44 -1.73
N THR A 419 -6.22 -49.14 -2.41
CA THR A 419 -6.03 -50.57 -2.69
C THR A 419 -4.83 -50.76 -3.64
N GLU A 420 -4.20 -51.94 -3.56
CA GLU A 420 -3.03 -52.29 -4.35
C GLU A 420 -3.31 -52.15 -5.86
N GLN A 421 -4.41 -52.76 -6.32
CA GLN A 421 -4.80 -52.71 -7.72
C GLN A 421 -4.99 -51.29 -8.25
N LYS A 422 -5.69 -50.41 -7.49
CA LYS A 422 -5.87 -48.99 -7.86
C LYS A 422 -4.55 -48.25 -7.87
N SER A 423 -3.64 -48.54 -6.94
CA SER A 423 -2.32 -47.92 -6.86
C SER A 423 -1.44 -48.28 -8.07
N TRP A 424 -1.43 -49.55 -8.48
CA TRP A 424 -0.74 -50.01 -9.69
C TRP A 424 -1.35 -49.41 -10.96
N ASN A 425 -2.68 -49.35 -11.08
CA ASN A 425 -3.35 -48.72 -12.19
C ASN A 425 -2.95 -47.23 -12.34
N VAL A 426 -2.83 -46.48 -11.24
CA VAL A 426 -2.35 -45.10 -11.25
C VAL A 426 -0.90 -45.05 -11.73
N ALA A 427 -0.01 -45.88 -11.21
CA ALA A 427 1.42 -45.84 -11.49
C ALA A 427 1.77 -46.30 -12.91
N MET A 428 1.01 -47.23 -13.49
CA MET A 428 1.30 -47.85 -14.80
C MET A 428 0.64 -47.13 -15.94
N TYR A 429 -0.64 -46.74 -15.81
CA TYR A 429 -1.46 -46.25 -16.91
C TYR A 429 -1.64 -44.71 -16.93
N SER A 430 -0.85 -43.97 -16.17
CA SER A 430 -0.92 -42.52 -16.18
C SER A 430 0.25 -41.88 -16.95
N GLN A 431 -0.04 -41.19 -18.03
CA GLN A 431 0.95 -40.42 -18.79
C GLN A 431 1.19 -39.07 -18.09
N GLY A 432 2.34 -38.94 -17.45
CA GLY A 432 2.77 -37.72 -16.80
C GLY A 432 2.08 -37.38 -15.47
N TRP A 433 2.77 -36.64 -14.65
CA TRP A 433 2.39 -36.32 -13.26
C TRP A 433 1.08 -35.53 -13.13
N TRP A 434 0.77 -34.70 -14.12
CA TRP A 434 -0.45 -33.90 -14.12
C TRP A 434 -1.70 -34.76 -14.42
N ASN A 435 -1.58 -35.74 -15.30
CA ASN A 435 -2.66 -36.70 -15.56
C ASN A 435 -2.83 -37.67 -14.38
N MET A 436 -1.72 -38.13 -13.80
CA MET A 436 -1.75 -38.97 -12.59
C MET A 436 -2.50 -38.26 -11.45
N SER A 437 -2.30 -36.96 -11.23
CA SER A 437 -2.98 -36.18 -10.19
C SER A 437 -4.49 -36.02 -10.40
N LYS A 438 -5.03 -36.35 -11.59
CA LYS A 438 -6.47 -36.33 -11.91
C LYS A 438 -7.19 -37.65 -11.61
N LYS A 439 -6.45 -38.76 -11.44
CA LYS A 439 -7.08 -40.05 -11.24
C LYS A 439 -7.92 -40.04 -9.98
N ILE A 440 -9.12 -40.62 -10.08
CA ILE A 440 -10.12 -40.71 -8.99
C ILE A 440 -9.48 -41.27 -7.72
N ALA A 441 -8.74 -42.39 -7.85
CA ALA A 441 -8.07 -43.01 -6.72
C ALA A 441 -7.11 -42.07 -5.98
N VAL A 442 -6.36 -41.23 -6.72
CA VAL A 442 -5.47 -40.20 -6.15
C VAL A 442 -6.28 -39.09 -5.48
N GLY A 443 -7.40 -38.72 -6.08
CA GLY A 443 -8.32 -37.73 -5.52
C GLY A 443 -8.92 -38.13 -4.20
N HIS A 444 -9.30 -39.42 -4.06
CA HIS A 444 -9.85 -39.99 -2.84
C HIS A 444 -8.78 -40.17 -1.75
N ALA A 445 -7.60 -40.68 -2.11
CA ALA A 445 -6.52 -40.91 -1.16
C ALA A 445 -5.91 -39.61 -0.60
N MET A 446 -5.74 -38.62 -1.46
CA MET A 446 -5.30 -37.27 -1.07
C MET A 446 -6.48 -36.29 -1.16
N ASP A 447 -7.50 -36.53 -0.36
CA ASP A 447 -8.73 -35.74 -0.27
C ASP A 447 -8.53 -34.45 0.56
N VAL A 448 -9.62 -33.76 0.87
CA VAL A 448 -9.59 -32.52 1.68
C VAL A 448 -9.13 -32.82 3.11
N LYS A 449 -9.55 -33.97 3.69
CA LYS A 449 -9.16 -34.39 5.04
C LYS A 449 -7.65 -34.63 5.12
N TRP A 450 -7.10 -35.39 4.15
CA TRP A 450 -5.67 -35.65 4.09
C TRP A 450 -4.84 -34.38 4.01
N PHE A 451 -5.21 -33.42 3.16
CA PHE A 451 -4.52 -32.13 3.08
C PHE A 451 -4.64 -31.31 4.36
N SER A 452 -5.79 -31.33 5.03
CA SER A 452 -5.98 -30.68 6.33
C SER A 452 -5.09 -31.30 7.42
N GLN A 453 -4.94 -32.64 7.44
CA GLN A 453 -4.03 -33.35 8.35
C GLN A 453 -2.54 -32.99 8.07
N MET A 454 -2.19 -32.75 6.80
CA MET A 454 -0.88 -32.24 6.39
C MET A 454 -0.69 -30.74 6.69
N GLY A 455 -1.69 -30.09 7.28
CA GLY A 455 -1.64 -28.68 7.67
C GLY A 455 -1.90 -27.68 6.55
N LEU A 456 -2.50 -28.09 5.40
CA LEU A 456 -2.83 -27.16 4.32
C LEU A 456 -4.05 -26.31 4.70
N GLU A 457 -3.88 -25.00 4.64
CA GLU A 457 -4.95 -24.01 4.78
C GLU A 457 -5.85 -23.94 3.53
N SER A 458 -7.10 -23.53 3.73
CA SER A 458 -8.07 -23.28 2.66
C SER A 458 -8.22 -21.77 2.39
N LEU A 459 -8.51 -21.42 1.14
CA LEU A 459 -8.93 -20.06 0.75
C LEU A 459 -10.31 -19.71 1.31
N ILE A 460 -11.16 -20.74 1.56
CA ILE A 460 -12.47 -20.58 2.17
C ILE A 460 -12.28 -20.47 3.68
N ARG A 461 -12.84 -19.44 4.29
CA ARG A 461 -12.97 -19.43 5.75
C ARG A 461 -13.89 -20.58 6.17
N LYS A 462 -13.41 -21.50 7.00
CA LYS A 462 -14.32 -22.30 7.79
C LYS A 462 -15.13 -21.31 8.62
N ASN A 463 -16.42 -21.20 8.37
CA ASN A 463 -17.30 -20.53 9.32
C ASN A 463 -17.10 -21.25 10.66
N VAL A 464 -16.45 -20.59 11.58
CA VAL A 464 -16.58 -20.95 12.98
C VAL A 464 -18.02 -20.56 13.27
N MET A 465 -18.92 -21.54 13.22
CA MET A 465 -20.22 -21.38 13.84
C MET A 465 -19.93 -21.08 15.32
N VAL A 466 -20.20 -19.83 15.70
CA VAL A 466 -20.34 -19.44 17.09
C VAL A 466 -21.76 -19.76 17.48
#